data_5271fd436c37296805fb493a343786f9
#
_entry.id   5271fd436c37296805fb493a343786f9
#
_cell.length_a   1.000
_cell.length_b   1.000
_cell.length_c   1.000
_cell.angle_alpha   90.00
_cell.angle_beta   90.00
_cell.angle_gamma   90.00
#
_symmetry.space_group_name_H-M   'P 1'
#
loop_
_entity.id
_entity.type
_entity.pdbx_description
1 polymer ?
#
loop_
_entity_poly.entity_id
_entity_poly.type
_entity_poly.pdbx_seq_one_letter_code
_entity_poly.pdbx_strand_id
1 'polypeptide(L)'
;AEIAIVTDKSPEGIEIIRHSTAHLLAQAVKELFPEAQVTIGPVIENGFYYDFAFKRGFTEEDLSKIEQRMHEIAKRDYPVSRTVMPRDEAIGFFRGMGEEYKAKIIEDIPAGEHISLYRQGEFIDLCRGPHVPSTGKLKAFKLTKVAGAYWRGDSRNEMLARIYGTAWTSKEALDAYLHQIEEAEKRDHRKIGRALNLFHMQEEAPGMVFWHERGWRLYQQIVQYMGDLWREHGYREIRTPQLVDRSLWE
;
A
#
# COMPACT_ATOMS: atom_id res chain seq x y z
N ALA A 1 5.69 30.85 -13.91
CA ALA A 1 5.53 29.49 -13.42
C ALA A 1 6.43 29.33 -12.19
N GLU A 2 5.89 28.86 -11.08
CA GLU A 2 6.69 28.48 -9.92
C GLU A 2 7.43 27.18 -10.25
N ILE A 3 8.73 27.15 -9.94
CA ILE A 3 9.56 25.95 -10.09
C ILE A 3 9.90 25.44 -8.70
N ALA A 4 9.56 24.20 -8.42
CA ALA A 4 9.96 23.49 -7.20
C ALA A 4 11.04 22.46 -7.52
N ILE A 5 12.12 22.44 -6.72
CA ILE A 5 13.17 21.42 -6.84
C ILE A 5 12.82 20.30 -5.86
N VAL A 6 12.48 19.12 -6.40
CA VAL A 6 12.19 17.91 -5.62
C VAL A 6 13.47 17.09 -5.49
N THR A 7 13.81 16.75 -4.25
CA THR A 7 14.98 15.92 -3.93
C THR A 7 14.55 14.69 -3.12
N ASP A 8 15.44 13.71 -2.98
CA ASP A 8 15.25 12.53 -2.15
C ASP A 8 15.02 12.83 -0.63
N LYS A 9 15.28 14.08 -0.22
CA LYS A 9 15.08 14.55 1.16
C LYS A 9 13.71 15.19 1.40
N SER A 10 12.96 15.48 0.33
CA SER A 10 11.62 16.07 0.46
C SER A 10 10.53 14.99 0.54
N PRO A 11 9.39 15.25 1.16
CA PRO A 11 8.26 14.31 1.21
C PRO A 11 7.83 13.85 -0.18
N GLU A 12 7.76 14.76 -1.14
CA GLU A 12 7.40 14.48 -2.54
C GLU A 12 8.43 13.55 -3.20
N GLY A 13 9.71 13.70 -2.84
CA GLY A 13 10.79 12.85 -3.35
C GLY A 13 10.64 11.39 -2.88
N ILE A 14 10.24 11.18 -1.63
CA ILE A 14 9.95 9.84 -1.11
C ILE A 14 8.75 9.23 -1.84
N GLU A 15 7.69 10.00 -2.10
CA GLU A 15 6.53 9.53 -2.86
C GLU A 15 6.93 9.11 -4.29
N ILE A 16 7.79 9.89 -4.96
CA ILE A 16 8.31 9.57 -6.30
C ILE A 16 9.14 8.28 -6.27
N ILE A 17 9.96 8.06 -5.23
CA ILE A 17 10.72 6.84 -5.04
C ILE A 17 9.77 5.65 -4.87
N ARG A 18 8.76 5.73 -4.01
CA ARG A 18 7.76 4.70 -3.80
C ARG A 18 6.98 4.38 -5.07
N HIS A 19 6.52 5.41 -5.77
CA HIS A 19 5.81 5.27 -7.04
C HIS A 19 6.67 4.59 -8.12
N SER A 20 7.91 5.02 -8.25
CA SER A 20 8.85 4.41 -9.21
C SER A 20 9.21 2.97 -8.82
N THR A 21 9.26 2.67 -7.52
CA THR A 21 9.49 1.30 -7.04
C THR A 21 8.28 0.40 -7.31
N ALA A 22 7.05 0.93 -7.31
CA ALA A 22 5.87 0.18 -7.76
C ALA A 22 5.99 -0.22 -9.24
N HIS A 23 6.50 0.66 -10.11
CA HIS A 23 6.78 0.31 -11.51
C HIS A 23 7.94 -0.70 -11.65
N LEU A 24 8.96 -0.61 -10.80
CA LEU A 24 10.04 -1.59 -10.74
C LEU A 24 9.51 -2.98 -10.36
N LEU A 25 8.59 -3.05 -9.39
CA LEU A 25 7.87 -4.28 -9.03
C LEU A 25 7.08 -4.83 -10.22
N ALA A 26 6.31 -3.98 -10.91
CA ALA A 26 5.52 -4.40 -12.07
C ALA A 26 6.42 -4.96 -13.19
N GLN A 27 7.55 -4.34 -13.49
CA GLN A 27 8.54 -4.86 -14.44
C GLN A 27 9.09 -6.21 -14.01
N ALA A 28 9.50 -6.36 -12.74
CA ALA A 28 10.04 -7.61 -12.23
C ALA A 28 9.03 -8.76 -12.32
N VAL A 29 7.76 -8.48 -12.01
CA VAL A 29 6.66 -9.44 -12.17
C VAL A 29 6.48 -9.82 -13.63
N LYS A 30 6.45 -8.87 -14.55
CA LYS A 30 6.30 -9.17 -16.00
C LYS A 30 7.47 -9.97 -16.56
N GLU A 31 8.70 -9.73 -16.10
CA GLU A 31 9.89 -10.50 -16.53
C GLU A 31 9.85 -11.96 -16.02
N LEU A 32 9.30 -12.20 -14.82
CA LEU A 32 9.22 -13.55 -14.22
C LEU A 32 7.93 -14.30 -14.54
N PHE A 33 6.83 -13.56 -14.69
CA PHE A 33 5.48 -14.09 -14.90
C PHE A 33 4.80 -13.32 -16.04
N PRO A 34 5.17 -13.57 -17.30
CA PRO A 34 4.67 -12.82 -18.46
C PRO A 34 3.14 -12.84 -18.60
N GLU A 35 2.48 -13.90 -18.10
CA GLU A 35 1.02 -14.06 -18.11
C GLU A 35 0.28 -13.21 -17.07
N ALA A 36 0.98 -12.67 -16.04
CA ALA A 36 0.39 -11.75 -15.09
C ALA A 36 0.11 -10.40 -15.76
N GLN A 37 -1.15 -9.94 -15.72
CA GLN A 37 -1.51 -8.63 -16.25
C GLN A 37 -1.36 -7.55 -15.18
N VAL A 38 -0.75 -6.43 -15.55
CA VAL A 38 -0.57 -5.30 -14.66
C VAL A 38 -1.83 -4.43 -14.60
N THR A 39 -2.19 -3.94 -13.42
CA THR A 39 -3.36 -3.08 -13.25
C THR A 39 -2.98 -1.70 -12.71
N ILE A 40 -2.95 -1.49 -11.41
CA ILE A 40 -2.60 -0.21 -10.78
C ILE A 40 -1.60 -0.41 -9.64
N GLY A 41 -0.74 0.60 -9.43
CA GLY A 41 0.29 0.60 -8.39
C GLY A 41 0.39 1.93 -7.65
N PRO A 42 -0.57 2.30 -6.77
CA PRO A 42 -0.52 3.55 -6.06
C PRO A 42 0.46 3.53 -4.88
N VAL A 43 0.89 4.72 -4.49
CA VAL A 43 1.61 4.97 -3.24
C VAL A 43 0.63 4.96 -2.07
N ILE A 44 1.08 4.45 -0.93
CA ILE A 44 0.40 4.50 0.37
C ILE A 44 1.35 5.09 1.42
N GLU A 45 0.85 5.35 2.63
CA GLU A 45 1.55 6.13 3.67
C GLU A 45 3.02 5.73 3.86
N ASN A 46 3.39 4.50 4.02
CA ASN A 46 4.79 4.08 4.21
C ASN A 46 5.26 3.06 3.17
N GLY A 47 4.68 3.13 1.96
CA GLY A 47 5.03 2.18 0.93
C GLY A 47 4.23 2.35 -0.34
N PHE A 48 4.01 1.24 -0.99
CA PHE A 48 3.24 1.12 -2.23
C PHE A 48 2.62 -0.27 -2.31
N TYR A 49 1.71 -0.44 -3.25
CA TYR A 49 1.32 -1.77 -3.70
C TYR A 49 1.18 -1.79 -5.22
N TYR A 50 1.09 -2.99 -5.78
CA TYR A 50 0.70 -3.16 -7.16
C TYR A 50 -0.25 -4.35 -7.29
N ASP A 51 -1.32 -4.17 -8.07
CA ASP A 51 -2.33 -5.19 -8.33
C ASP A 51 -2.07 -5.90 -9.64
N PHE A 52 -2.20 -7.21 -9.63
CA PHE A 52 -1.97 -8.08 -10.79
C PHE A 52 -3.16 -9.01 -10.99
N ALA A 53 -3.66 -9.10 -12.21
CA ALA A 53 -4.55 -10.19 -12.58
C ALA A 53 -3.69 -11.43 -12.91
N PHE A 54 -3.63 -12.36 -11.96
CA PHE A 54 -2.81 -13.55 -12.03
C PHE A 54 -3.54 -14.73 -11.39
N LYS A 55 -3.96 -15.72 -12.19
CA LYS A 55 -4.85 -16.80 -11.76
C LYS A 55 -4.30 -17.64 -10.61
N ARG A 56 -2.99 -17.91 -10.63
CA ARG A 56 -2.33 -18.70 -9.59
C ARG A 56 -2.15 -17.91 -8.29
N GLY A 57 -2.11 -16.58 -8.38
CA GLY A 57 -1.67 -15.72 -7.28
C GLY A 57 -0.16 -15.80 -7.06
N PHE A 58 0.34 -15.13 -6.01
CA PHE A 58 1.76 -15.14 -5.63
C PHE A 58 1.93 -15.78 -4.26
N THR A 59 3.07 -16.46 -4.08
CA THR A 59 3.50 -17.07 -2.82
C THR A 59 4.60 -16.23 -2.17
N GLU A 60 4.96 -16.52 -0.91
CA GLU A 60 6.10 -15.88 -0.24
C GLU A 60 7.44 -16.19 -0.95
N GLU A 61 7.57 -17.37 -1.55
CA GLU A 61 8.73 -17.72 -2.36
C GLU A 61 8.82 -16.86 -3.64
N ASP A 62 7.66 -16.59 -4.28
CA ASP A 62 7.61 -15.70 -5.42
C ASP A 62 8.01 -14.27 -5.03
N LEU A 63 7.60 -13.78 -3.85
CA LEU A 63 8.03 -12.46 -3.36
C LEU A 63 9.55 -12.34 -3.32
N SER A 64 10.22 -13.35 -2.80
CA SER A 64 11.68 -13.36 -2.70
C SER A 64 12.34 -13.31 -4.09
N LYS A 65 11.82 -14.07 -5.06
CA LYS A 65 12.31 -14.08 -6.44
C LYS A 65 12.05 -12.73 -7.14
N ILE A 66 10.86 -12.16 -6.92
CA ILE A 66 10.49 -10.85 -7.48
C ILE A 66 11.40 -9.75 -6.91
N GLU A 67 11.63 -9.73 -5.59
CA GLU A 67 12.50 -8.76 -4.95
C GLU A 67 13.94 -8.86 -5.46
N GLN A 68 14.46 -10.08 -5.62
CA GLN A 68 15.77 -10.28 -6.24
C GLN A 68 15.81 -9.73 -7.66
N ARG A 69 14.79 -10.00 -8.47
CA ARG A 69 14.68 -9.46 -9.84
C ARG A 69 14.60 -7.93 -9.85
N MET A 70 13.87 -7.32 -8.93
CA MET A 70 13.84 -5.87 -8.77
C MET A 70 15.24 -5.29 -8.52
N HIS A 71 16.04 -5.91 -7.65
CA HIS A 71 17.42 -5.50 -7.42
C HIS A 71 18.31 -5.64 -8.67
N GLU A 72 18.12 -6.69 -9.46
CA GLU A 72 18.85 -6.88 -10.73
C GLU A 72 18.48 -5.78 -11.74
N ILE A 73 17.19 -5.44 -11.89
CA ILE A 73 16.73 -4.37 -12.78
C ILE A 73 17.24 -3.01 -12.31
N ALA A 74 17.19 -2.73 -11.01
CA ALA A 74 17.74 -1.50 -10.44
C ALA A 74 19.23 -1.32 -10.77
N LYS A 75 20.01 -2.40 -10.69
CA LYS A 75 21.45 -2.38 -11.04
C LYS A 75 21.72 -2.10 -12.52
N ARG A 76 20.77 -2.40 -13.42
CA ARG A 76 20.91 -2.11 -14.86
C ARG A 76 20.81 -0.61 -15.17
N ASP A 77 20.30 0.19 -14.23
CA ASP A 77 20.20 1.65 -14.28
C ASP A 77 19.50 2.18 -15.54
N TYR A 78 18.39 1.58 -15.92
CA TYR A 78 17.61 2.01 -17.09
C TYR A 78 17.12 3.44 -16.92
N PRO A 79 17.28 4.31 -17.94
CA PRO A 79 16.67 5.62 -17.94
C PRO A 79 15.14 5.49 -17.97
N VAL A 80 14.47 6.36 -17.21
CA VAL A 80 13.01 6.45 -17.21
C VAL A 80 12.59 7.58 -18.13
N SER A 81 11.84 7.27 -19.17
CA SER A 81 11.38 8.24 -20.15
C SER A 81 9.86 8.32 -20.22
N ARG A 82 9.34 9.54 -20.39
CA ARG A 82 7.92 9.80 -20.54
C ARG A 82 7.59 10.02 -22.01
N THR A 83 6.54 9.35 -22.49
CA THR A 83 5.94 9.59 -23.81
C THR A 83 4.45 9.91 -23.63
N VAL A 84 3.89 10.58 -24.63
CA VAL A 84 2.47 10.93 -24.64
C VAL A 84 1.89 10.46 -25.96
N MET A 85 0.73 9.82 -25.92
CA MET A 85 0.01 9.40 -27.13
C MET A 85 -1.48 9.66 -27.00
N PRO A 86 -2.20 9.73 -28.15
CA PRO A 86 -3.66 9.83 -28.14
C PRO A 86 -4.30 8.65 -27.40
N ARG A 87 -5.44 8.89 -26.75
CA ARG A 87 -6.18 7.89 -25.96
C ARG A 87 -6.46 6.59 -26.73
N ASP A 88 -6.99 6.71 -27.93
CA ASP A 88 -7.41 5.53 -28.73
C ASP A 88 -6.19 4.72 -29.22
N GLU A 89 -5.08 5.39 -29.51
CA GLU A 89 -3.81 4.74 -29.83
C GLU A 89 -3.27 3.98 -28.60
N ALA A 90 -3.33 4.58 -27.41
CA ALA A 90 -2.90 3.94 -26.18
C ALA A 90 -3.74 2.69 -25.84
N ILE A 91 -5.06 2.71 -26.07
CA ILE A 91 -5.93 1.54 -25.92
C ILE A 91 -5.46 0.41 -26.85
N GLY A 92 -5.25 0.72 -28.13
CA GLY A 92 -4.78 -0.27 -29.11
C GLY A 92 -3.40 -0.82 -28.76
N PHE A 93 -2.50 0.04 -28.27
CA PHE A 93 -1.16 -0.32 -27.85
C PHE A 93 -1.17 -1.35 -26.69
N PHE A 94 -1.91 -1.08 -25.60
CA PHE A 94 -1.97 -2.00 -24.47
C PHE A 94 -2.71 -3.30 -24.79
N ARG A 95 -3.76 -3.26 -25.63
CA ARG A 95 -4.41 -4.49 -26.13
C ARG A 95 -3.45 -5.34 -26.95
N GLY A 96 -2.66 -4.71 -27.82
CA GLY A 96 -1.62 -5.39 -28.59
C GLY A 96 -0.56 -6.08 -27.73
N MET A 97 -0.32 -5.58 -26.52
CA MET A 97 0.57 -6.18 -25.51
C MET A 97 -0.12 -7.25 -24.65
N GLY A 98 -1.43 -7.46 -24.78
CA GLY A 98 -2.21 -8.36 -23.91
C GLY A 98 -2.56 -7.76 -22.54
N GLU A 99 -2.38 -6.45 -22.35
CA GLU A 99 -2.65 -5.75 -21.09
C GLU A 99 -4.07 -5.17 -21.07
N GLU A 100 -5.08 -6.06 -21.03
CA GLU A 100 -6.50 -5.70 -21.11
C GLU A 100 -6.95 -4.77 -19.98
N TYR A 101 -6.40 -4.93 -18.76
CA TYR A 101 -6.76 -4.07 -17.64
C TYR A 101 -6.28 -2.63 -17.83
N LYS A 102 -5.11 -2.43 -18.45
CA LYS A 102 -4.63 -1.10 -18.81
C LYS A 102 -5.51 -0.45 -19.87
N ALA A 103 -5.91 -1.21 -20.89
CA ALA A 103 -6.84 -0.73 -21.89
C ALA A 103 -8.19 -0.29 -21.28
N LYS A 104 -8.77 -1.11 -20.39
CA LYS A 104 -10.00 -0.77 -19.65
C LYS A 104 -9.86 0.48 -18.77
N ILE A 105 -8.71 0.68 -18.12
CA ILE A 105 -8.45 1.90 -17.35
C ILE A 105 -8.44 3.13 -18.26
N ILE A 106 -7.80 3.02 -19.43
CA ILE A 106 -7.75 4.14 -20.39
C ILE A 106 -9.12 4.44 -20.98
N GLU A 107 -9.96 3.42 -21.19
CA GLU A 107 -11.35 3.58 -21.67
C GLU A 107 -12.24 4.45 -20.74
N ASP A 108 -11.93 4.46 -19.44
CA ASP A 108 -12.63 5.32 -18.47
C ASP A 108 -12.14 6.78 -18.48
N ILE A 109 -11.02 7.08 -19.15
CA ILE A 109 -10.51 8.44 -19.29
C ILE A 109 -11.31 9.16 -20.37
N PRO A 110 -11.75 10.42 -20.15
CA PRO A 110 -12.53 11.17 -21.14
C PRO A 110 -11.88 11.22 -22.53
N ALA A 111 -12.71 11.18 -23.56
CA ALA A 111 -12.25 11.30 -24.94
C ALA A 111 -11.55 12.66 -25.18
N GLY A 112 -10.47 12.62 -25.96
CA GLY A 112 -9.67 13.83 -26.26
C GLY A 112 -8.53 14.11 -25.29
N GLU A 113 -8.42 13.37 -24.17
CA GLU A 113 -7.26 13.46 -23.28
C GLU A 113 -6.04 12.74 -23.88
N HIS A 114 -4.86 13.27 -23.59
CA HIS A 114 -3.59 12.64 -23.91
C HIS A 114 -3.14 11.72 -22.78
N ILE A 115 -2.72 10.53 -23.15
CA ILE A 115 -2.29 9.50 -22.22
C ILE A 115 -0.78 9.53 -22.08
N SER A 116 -0.27 9.70 -20.85
CA SER A 116 1.16 9.62 -20.58
C SER A 116 1.57 8.20 -20.21
N LEU A 117 2.67 7.75 -20.80
CA LEU A 117 3.29 6.46 -20.57
C LEU A 117 4.71 6.66 -20.07
N TYR A 118 5.16 5.78 -19.21
CA TYR A 118 6.52 5.75 -18.73
C TYR A 118 7.20 4.45 -19.12
N ARG A 119 8.39 4.57 -19.70
CA ARG A 119 9.23 3.47 -20.15
C ARG A 119 10.48 3.36 -19.29
N GLN A 120 10.83 2.13 -18.91
CA GLN A 120 12.10 1.76 -18.30
C GLN A 120 12.59 0.44 -18.91
N GLY A 121 13.65 0.49 -19.71
CA GLY A 121 14.04 -0.64 -20.55
C GLY A 121 12.91 -1.05 -21.50
N GLU A 122 12.54 -2.34 -21.48
CA GLU A 122 11.44 -2.88 -22.30
C GLU A 122 10.07 -2.72 -21.65
N PHE A 123 10.02 -2.41 -20.36
CA PHE A 123 8.76 -2.23 -19.63
C PHE A 123 8.16 -0.85 -19.91
N ILE A 124 6.87 -0.82 -20.21
CA ILE A 124 6.09 0.40 -20.42
C ILE A 124 4.83 0.31 -19.57
N ASP A 125 4.52 1.39 -18.86
CA ASP A 125 3.31 1.47 -18.05
C ASP A 125 2.54 2.78 -18.26
N LEU A 126 1.22 2.69 -18.07
CA LEU A 126 0.31 3.83 -18.00
C LEU A 126 0.51 4.57 -16.70
N CYS A 127 0.93 5.83 -16.75
CA CYS A 127 1.16 6.60 -15.54
C CYS A 127 1.14 8.11 -15.78
N ARG A 128 0.69 8.85 -14.77
CA ARG A 128 0.78 10.31 -14.76
C ARG A 128 2.16 10.82 -14.35
N GLY A 129 2.92 10.01 -13.61
CA GLY A 129 4.19 10.40 -13.02
C GLY A 129 4.05 11.38 -11.85
N PRO A 130 5.12 12.04 -11.43
CA PRO A 130 6.48 11.88 -11.92
C PRO A 130 7.18 10.60 -11.45
N HIS A 131 8.35 10.32 -12.05
CA HIS A 131 9.23 9.21 -11.69
C HIS A 131 10.66 9.65 -11.48
N VAL A 132 11.48 8.78 -10.87
CA VAL A 132 12.93 8.96 -10.81
C VAL A 132 13.55 8.94 -12.20
N PRO A 133 14.71 9.62 -12.42
CA PRO A 133 15.35 9.68 -13.74
C PRO A 133 15.87 8.34 -14.26
N SER A 134 16.20 7.40 -13.36
CA SER A 134 16.62 6.05 -13.74
C SER A 134 16.33 5.03 -12.64
N THR A 135 16.25 3.75 -13.00
CA THR A 135 15.99 2.66 -12.05
C THR A 135 17.11 2.50 -11.01
N GLY A 136 18.33 2.92 -11.31
CA GLY A 136 19.48 2.90 -10.39
C GLY A 136 19.33 3.82 -9.18
N LYS A 137 18.35 4.73 -9.18
CA LYS A 137 18.00 5.53 -7.99
C LYS A 137 17.20 4.78 -6.95
N LEU A 138 16.64 3.63 -7.30
CA LEU A 138 15.81 2.77 -6.44
C LEU A 138 16.69 1.73 -5.73
N LYS A 139 17.23 2.07 -4.57
CA LYS A 139 18.23 1.26 -3.86
C LYS A 139 17.72 0.57 -2.60
N ALA A 140 16.77 1.16 -1.92
CA ALA A 140 16.30 0.74 -0.60
C ALA A 140 14.80 0.44 -0.63
N PHE A 141 14.45 -0.80 -0.88
CA PHE A 141 13.06 -1.28 -0.91
C PHE A 141 12.96 -2.70 -0.36
N LYS A 142 11.75 -3.08 0.04
CA LYS A 142 11.40 -4.41 0.54
C LYS A 142 9.97 -4.74 0.12
N LEU A 143 9.73 -5.96 -0.38
CA LEU A 143 8.39 -6.51 -0.51
C LEU A 143 7.95 -7.08 0.84
N THR A 144 6.71 -6.82 1.24
CA THR A 144 6.27 -7.11 2.61
C THR A 144 5.24 -8.22 2.69
N LYS A 145 4.23 -8.23 1.82
CA LYS A 145 3.17 -9.24 1.84
C LYS A 145 2.41 -9.33 0.53
N VAL A 146 1.71 -10.44 0.37
CA VAL A 146 0.67 -10.63 -0.66
C VAL A 146 -0.70 -10.60 -0.02
N ALA A 147 -1.69 -10.06 -0.72
CA ALA A 147 -3.10 -10.09 -0.33
C ALA A 147 -3.99 -10.20 -1.58
N GLY A 148 -5.25 -10.59 -1.38
CA GLY A 148 -6.29 -10.45 -2.41
C GLY A 148 -6.89 -9.06 -2.37
N ALA A 149 -7.28 -8.54 -3.55
CA ALA A 149 -8.03 -7.30 -3.68
C ALA A 149 -9.01 -7.41 -4.84
N TYR A 150 -10.26 -6.98 -4.64
CA TYR A 150 -11.21 -6.98 -5.74
C TYR A 150 -10.91 -5.84 -6.73
N TRP A 151 -11.01 -6.14 -8.02
CA TRP A 151 -10.88 -5.13 -9.06
C TRP A 151 -11.84 -3.96 -8.81
N ARG A 152 -11.30 -2.71 -8.81
CA ARG A 152 -12.04 -1.48 -8.47
C ARG A 152 -12.72 -1.48 -7.09
N GLY A 153 -12.29 -2.35 -6.17
CA GLY A 153 -12.85 -2.42 -4.82
C GLY A 153 -14.26 -3.03 -4.72
N ASP A 154 -14.81 -3.56 -5.81
CA ASP A 154 -16.13 -4.16 -5.84
C ASP A 154 -16.02 -5.68 -5.71
N SER A 155 -16.59 -6.26 -4.66
CA SER A 155 -16.57 -7.71 -4.37
C SER A 155 -17.24 -8.59 -5.44
N ARG A 156 -17.99 -7.99 -6.37
CA ARG A 156 -18.59 -8.68 -7.52
C ARG A 156 -17.60 -8.86 -8.68
N ASN A 157 -16.50 -8.13 -8.66
CA ASN A 157 -15.46 -8.20 -9.67
C ASN A 157 -14.43 -9.29 -9.35
N GLU A 158 -13.52 -9.53 -10.29
CA GLU A 158 -12.44 -10.49 -10.13
C GLU A 158 -11.50 -10.11 -8.97
N MET A 159 -11.03 -11.14 -8.28
CA MET A 159 -10.02 -10.97 -7.25
C MET A 159 -8.63 -10.92 -7.91
N LEU A 160 -7.92 -9.84 -7.65
CA LEU A 160 -6.54 -9.60 -8.07
C LEU A 160 -5.56 -10.00 -6.98
N ALA A 161 -4.34 -10.30 -7.37
CA ALA A 161 -3.23 -10.51 -6.46
C ALA A 161 -2.53 -9.16 -6.19
N ARG A 162 -2.53 -8.71 -4.95
CA ARG A 162 -1.91 -7.46 -4.52
C ARG A 162 -0.59 -7.75 -3.82
N ILE A 163 0.49 -7.17 -4.32
CA ILE A 163 1.80 -7.22 -3.67
C ILE A 163 2.09 -5.86 -3.02
N TYR A 164 2.37 -5.88 -1.72
CA TYR A 164 2.77 -4.71 -0.96
C TYR A 164 4.29 -4.61 -0.85
N GLY A 165 4.78 -3.38 -0.86
CA GLY A 165 6.18 -3.09 -0.61
C GLY A 165 6.38 -1.74 0.06
N THR A 166 7.60 -1.49 0.49
CA THR A 166 8.05 -0.21 1.03
C THR A 166 9.32 0.22 0.35
N ALA A 167 9.53 1.52 0.20
CA ALA A 167 10.77 2.07 -0.36
C ALA A 167 11.15 3.37 0.36
N TRP A 168 12.46 3.56 0.51
CA TRP A 168 13.08 4.62 1.28
C TRP A 168 14.27 5.20 0.54
N THR A 169 14.70 6.38 0.99
CA THR A 169 15.82 7.11 0.39
C THR A 169 17.18 6.45 0.61
N SER A 170 17.31 5.67 1.71
CA SER A 170 18.54 4.96 2.06
C SER A 170 18.25 3.61 2.70
N LYS A 171 19.27 2.76 2.76
CA LYS A 171 19.18 1.46 3.43
C LYS A 171 18.95 1.63 4.93
N GLU A 172 19.60 2.61 5.56
CA GLU A 172 19.46 2.90 6.99
C GLU A 172 18.01 3.29 7.33
N ALA A 173 17.36 4.10 6.47
CA ALA A 173 15.97 4.47 6.65
C ALA A 173 15.02 3.27 6.47
N LEU A 174 15.29 2.40 5.50
CA LEU A 174 14.55 1.16 5.32
C LEU A 174 14.70 0.24 6.54
N ASP A 175 15.93 0.00 7.00
CA ASP A 175 16.22 -0.87 8.15
C ASP A 175 15.57 -0.33 9.43
N ALA A 176 15.59 0.99 9.65
CA ALA A 176 14.90 1.63 10.77
C ALA A 176 13.38 1.42 10.72
N TYR A 177 12.77 1.52 9.54
CA TYR A 177 11.35 1.28 9.36
C TYR A 177 10.98 -0.19 9.58
N LEU A 178 11.76 -1.13 9.06
CA LEU A 178 11.54 -2.56 9.26
C LEU A 178 11.67 -2.94 10.74
N HIS A 179 12.67 -2.36 11.44
CA HIS A 179 12.82 -2.52 12.89
C HIS A 179 11.62 -1.96 13.66
N GLN A 180 11.08 -0.81 13.25
CA GLN A 180 9.88 -0.23 13.87
C GLN A 180 8.67 -1.17 13.73
N ILE A 181 8.48 -1.80 12.56
CA ILE A 181 7.41 -2.78 12.35
C ILE A 181 7.60 -4.00 13.24
N GLU A 182 8.81 -4.56 13.29
CA GLU A 182 9.13 -5.71 14.16
C GLU A 182 8.85 -5.39 15.64
N GLU A 183 9.26 -4.22 16.10
CA GLU A 183 8.99 -3.77 17.46
C GLU A 183 7.48 -3.56 17.73
N ALA A 184 6.75 -3.05 16.74
CA ALA A 184 5.29 -2.91 16.85
C ALA A 184 4.60 -4.30 16.95
N GLU A 185 5.06 -5.29 16.19
CA GLU A 185 4.55 -6.66 16.27
C GLU A 185 4.84 -7.33 17.62
N LYS A 186 6.00 -7.08 18.20
CA LYS A 186 6.35 -7.54 19.57
C LYS A 186 5.45 -6.92 20.63
N ARG A 187 4.97 -5.69 20.39
CA ARG A 187 4.09 -4.93 21.29
C ARG A 187 2.62 -5.07 20.97
N ASP A 188 2.23 -5.99 20.10
CA ASP A 188 0.82 -6.23 19.78
C ASP A 188 0.06 -6.61 21.04
N HIS A 189 -0.85 -5.73 21.48
CA HIS A 189 -1.68 -5.90 22.68
C HIS A 189 -2.49 -7.22 22.67
N ARG A 190 -2.82 -7.75 21.51
CA ARG A 190 -3.55 -9.01 21.37
C ARG A 190 -2.67 -10.20 21.78
N LYS A 191 -1.37 -10.16 21.41
CA LYS A 191 -0.38 -11.18 21.81
C LYS A 191 -0.02 -11.03 23.29
N ILE A 192 0.31 -9.81 23.70
CA ILE A 192 0.70 -9.50 25.09
C ILE A 192 -0.48 -9.75 26.04
N GLY A 193 -1.68 -9.30 25.70
CA GLY A 193 -2.88 -9.47 26.52
C GLY A 193 -3.20 -10.93 26.76
N ARG A 194 -3.05 -11.78 25.75
CA ARG A 194 -3.22 -13.24 25.89
C ARG A 194 -2.10 -13.84 26.74
N ALA A 195 -0.84 -13.52 26.49
CA ALA A 195 0.28 -14.05 27.26
C ALA A 195 0.23 -13.67 28.74
N LEU A 196 -0.24 -12.48 29.07
CA LEU A 196 -0.40 -11.98 30.43
C LEU A 196 -1.77 -12.33 31.05
N ASN A 197 -2.62 -13.06 30.34
CA ASN A 197 -3.97 -13.43 30.77
C ASN A 197 -4.81 -12.21 31.21
N LEU A 198 -4.83 -11.16 30.36
CA LEU A 198 -5.54 -9.92 30.66
C LEU A 198 -6.99 -9.95 30.19
N PHE A 199 -7.25 -10.61 29.09
CA PHE A 199 -8.59 -10.72 28.48
C PHE A 199 -8.65 -11.86 27.46
N HIS A 200 -9.88 -12.22 27.07
CA HIS A 200 -10.15 -13.08 25.92
C HIS A 200 -11.37 -12.60 25.13
N MET A 201 -11.54 -13.15 23.95
CA MET A 201 -12.74 -13.03 23.12
C MET A 201 -13.30 -14.41 22.86
N GLN A 202 -14.62 -14.54 22.74
CA GLN A 202 -15.29 -15.79 22.43
C GLN A 202 -16.49 -15.59 21.50
N GLU A 203 -16.96 -16.68 20.92
CA GLU A 203 -17.97 -16.66 19.83
C GLU A 203 -19.34 -16.15 20.30
N GLU A 204 -19.67 -16.33 21.57
CA GLU A 204 -20.95 -15.92 22.15
C GLU A 204 -21.09 -14.38 22.26
N ALA A 205 -19.99 -13.65 22.15
CA ALA A 205 -19.98 -12.18 22.18
C ALA A 205 -18.99 -11.61 21.15
N PRO A 206 -19.30 -11.69 19.84
CA PRO A 206 -18.40 -11.23 18.79
C PRO A 206 -18.05 -9.76 18.96
N GLY A 207 -16.74 -9.44 18.96
CA GLY A 207 -16.24 -8.07 19.11
C GLY A 207 -16.26 -7.51 20.54
N MET A 208 -16.74 -8.27 21.52
CA MET A 208 -16.73 -7.88 22.94
C MET A 208 -15.59 -8.56 23.68
N VAL A 209 -15.00 -7.83 24.63
CA VAL A 209 -13.84 -8.29 25.41
C VAL A 209 -14.28 -8.77 26.78
N PHE A 210 -13.89 -10.01 27.13
CA PHE A 210 -14.02 -10.54 28.48
C PHE A 210 -12.75 -10.23 29.26
N TRP A 211 -12.84 -9.27 30.18
CA TRP A 211 -11.73 -8.84 30.99
C TRP A 211 -11.50 -9.77 32.17
N HIS A 212 -10.25 -10.25 32.32
CA HIS A 212 -9.83 -10.97 33.51
C HIS A 212 -9.44 -9.98 34.63
N GLU A 213 -9.22 -10.46 35.83
CA GLU A 213 -8.96 -9.61 37.00
C GLU A 213 -7.83 -8.58 36.75
N ARG A 214 -6.68 -9.02 36.27
CA ARG A 214 -5.53 -8.15 36.00
C ARG A 214 -5.80 -7.16 34.88
N GLY A 215 -6.45 -7.62 33.82
CA GLY A 215 -6.84 -6.78 32.70
C GLY A 215 -7.86 -5.73 33.08
N TRP A 216 -8.85 -6.12 33.92
CA TRP A 216 -9.84 -5.18 34.41
C TRP A 216 -9.23 -4.08 35.30
N ARG A 217 -8.29 -4.43 36.16
CA ARG A 217 -7.56 -3.44 36.95
C ARG A 217 -6.78 -2.45 36.06
N LEU A 218 -6.10 -2.94 35.02
CA LEU A 218 -5.42 -2.09 34.06
C LEU A 218 -6.40 -1.16 33.32
N TYR A 219 -7.52 -1.70 32.88
CA TYR A 219 -8.59 -0.94 32.21
C TYR A 219 -9.08 0.21 33.12
N GLN A 220 -9.38 -0.08 34.38
CA GLN A 220 -9.84 0.93 35.34
C GLN A 220 -8.81 2.02 35.57
N GLN A 221 -7.50 1.69 35.63
CA GLN A 221 -6.43 2.68 35.77
C GLN A 221 -6.35 3.61 34.56
N ILE A 222 -6.52 3.08 33.33
CA ILE A 222 -6.54 3.88 32.11
C ILE A 222 -7.76 4.82 32.11
N VAL A 223 -8.95 4.32 32.44
CA VAL A 223 -10.18 5.11 32.53
C VAL A 223 -10.02 6.25 33.56
N GLN A 224 -9.46 5.93 34.73
CA GLN A 224 -9.22 6.93 35.78
C GLN A 224 -8.25 8.02 35.30
N TYR A 225 -7.13 7.61 34.72
CA TYR A 225 -6.11 8.55 34.19
C TYR A 225 -6.71 9.46 33.13
N MET A 226 -7.46 8.93 32.19
CA MET A 226 -8.13 9.74 31.13
C MET A 226 -9.18 10.68 31.73
N GLY A 227 -9.95 10.22 32.71
CA GLY A 227 -10.92 11.07 33.41
C GLY A 227 -10.26 12.24 34.14
N ASP A 228 -9.12 12.01 34.78
CA ASP A 228 -8.35 13.06 35.43
C ASP A 228 -7.80 14.07 34.41
N LEU A 229 -7.23 13.59 33.31
CA LEU A 229 -6.69 14.43 32.24
C LEU A 229 -7.77 15.32 31.61
N TRP A 230 -8.95 14.77 31.32
CA TRP A 230 -10.08 15.53 30.78
C TRP A 230 -10.54 16.64 31.73
N ARG A 231 -10.61 16.35 33.03
CA ARG A 231 -10.98 17.34 34.07
C ARG A 231 -9.95 18.47 34.16
N GLU A 232 -8.67 18.15 34.11
CA GLU A 232 -7.58 19.14 34.11
C GLU A 232 -7.69 20.09 32.89
N HIS A 233 -8.13 19.55 31.72
CA HIS A 233 -8.31 20.33 30.50
C HIS A 233 -9.70 20.99 30.39
N GLY A 234 -10.52 20.96 31.44
CA GLY A 234 -11.81 21.65 31.51
C GLY A 234 -12.96 20.92 30.81
N TYR A 235 -12.78 19.68 30.38
CA TYR A 235 -13.85 18.85 29.83
C TYR A 235 -14.79 18.37 30.93
N ARG A 236 -16.06 18.22 30.58
CA ARG A 236 -17.09 17.70 31.48
C ARG A 236 -17.56 16.33 31.00
N GLU A 237 -17.50 15.35 31.87
CA GLU A 237 -17.98 14.02 31.56
C GLU A 237 -19.52 14.01 31.58
N ILE A 238 -20.13 13.44 30.56
CA ILE A 238 -21.57 13.16 30.49
C ILE A 238 -21.79 11.67 30.27
N ARG A 239 -22.94 11.17 30.66
CA ARG A 239 -23.33 9.78 30.41
C ARG A 239 -24.67 9.76 29.72
N THR A 240 -24.69 9.29 28.48
CA THR A 240 -25.90 9.13 27.67
C THR A 240 -26.36 7.68 27.65
N PRO A 241 -27.64 7.41 27.32
CA PRO A 241 -28.09 6.05 27.02
C PRO A 241 -27.27 5.42 25.88
N GLN A 242 -26.95 4.13 25.99
CA GLN A 242 -26.24 3.38 24.94
C GLN A 242 -27.13 3.05 23.74
N LEU A 243 -28.43 2.85 23.99
CA LEU A 243 -29.44 2.61 22.96
C LEU A 243 -30.38 3.79 22.92
N VAL A 244 -30.50 4.37 21.73
CA VAL A 244 -31.39 5.52 21.46
C VAL A 244 -32.23 5.22 20.23
N ASP A 245 -33.40 5.84 20.14
CA ASP A 245 -34.26 5.72 18.98
C ASP A 245 -33.59 6.34 17.75
N ARG A 246 -33.87 5.78 16.58
CA ARG A 246 -33.30 6.22 15.30
C ARG A 246 -33.63 7.69 15.01
N SER A 247 -34.79 8.17 15.44
CA SER A 247 -35.24 9.56 15.26
C SER A 247 -34.27 10.61 15.85
N LEU A 248 -33.35 10.21 16.73
CA LEU A 248 -32.31 11.11 17.24
C LEU A 248 -31.31 11.54 16.16
N TRP A 249 -31.21 10.76 15.07
CA TRP A 249 -30.24 10.96 14.00
C TRP A 249 -30.86 11.45 12.69
N GLU A 250 -32.18 11.58 12.63
CA GLU A 250 -32.96 12.10 11.54
C GLU A 250 -33.39 13.55 11.85
#